data_580309d80f9be549b160077c48135b36
#
_entry.id   580309d80f9be549b160077c48135b36
#
_cell.length_a   1.000
_cell.length_b   1.000
_cell.length_c   1.000
_cell.angle_alpha   90.00
_cell.angle_beta   90.00
_cell.angle_gamma   90.00
#
_symmetry.space_group_name_H-M   'P 1'
#
loop_
_entity.id
_entity.type
_entity.pdbx_description
1 polymer ?
#
loop_
_entity_poly.entity_id
_entity_poly.type
_entity_poly.pdbx_seq_one_letter_code
_entity_poly.pdbx_strand_id
1 'polypeptide(L)'
;MDSNIKTARNPVDVRIIISALWAARMLSSLHGDVVRFFQPGMLKEMIAGTTAVQVTNELLLIMSILMAIPILMSFLSLTLKDKANRRLNLSIGIFFVAFDLMFLGGTLFLWSFSAVETFWAIMYVVFVALVVWFAWKWPKKEVSDA
;
A
#
# COMPACT_ATOMS: atom_id res chain seq x y z
N MET A 1 -36.39 -35.00 0.14
CA MET A 1 -36.62 -33.56 -0.10
C MET A 1 -35.35 -32.85 0.37
N ASP A 2 -34.27 -32.96 -0.47
CA ASP A 2 -32.95 -32.51 -0.12
C ASP A 2 -32.76 -31.07 -0.63
N SER A 3 -32.82 -30.13 0.29
CA SER A 3 -32.50 -28.73 0.03
C SER A 3 -30.99 -28.56 0.03
N ASN A 4 -30.32 -28.87 -1.10
CA ASN A 4 -28.95 -28.47 -1.39
C ASN A 4 -28.93 -26.97 -1.63
N ILE A 5 -29.07 -26.15 -0.60
CA ILE A 5 -28.72 -24.74 -0.63
C ILE A 5 -27.19 -24.69 -0.56
N LYS A 6 -26.54 -24.93 -1.69
CA LYS A 6 -25.18 -24.42 -1.91
C LYS A 6 -25.28 -22.90 -1.90
N THR A 7 -25.01 -22.29 -0.74
CA THR A 7 -24.70 -20.87 -0.65
C THR A 7 -23.46 -20.62 -1.50
N ALA A 8 -23.70 -20.39 -2.79
CA ALA A 8 -22.65 -19.92 -3.69
C ALA A 8 -22.19 -18.56 -3.14
N ARG A 9 -21.07 -18.59 -2.41
CA ARG A 9 -20.40 -17.38 -1.95
C ARG A 9 -19.98 -16.64 -3.20
N ASN A 10 -20.71 -15.58 -3.59
CA ASN A 10 -20.33 -14.73 -4.71
C ASN A 10 -18.91 -14.25 -4.45
N PRO A 11 -17.94 -14.58 -5.31
CA PRO A 11 -16.57 -14.12 -5.12
C PRO A 11 -16.57 -12.58 -5.14
N VAL A 12 -15.90 -11.97 -4.16
CA VAL A 12 -15.73 -10.52 -4.11
C VAL A 12 -14.99 -10.06 -5.37
N ASP A 13 -15.48 -9.00 -6.02
CA ASP A 13 -14.83 -8.45 -7.21
C ASP A 13 -13.38 -8.07 -6.88
N VAL A 14 -12.45 -8.48 -7.73
CA VAL A 14 -11.02 -8.21 -7.59
C VAL A 14 -10.70 -6.71 -7.50
N ARG A 15 -11.52 -5.85 -8.11
CA ARG A 15 -11.39 -4.39 -8.02
C ARG A 15 -11.60 -3.90 -6.60
N ILE A 16 -12.59 -4.46 -5.88
CA ILE A 16 -12.87 -4.13 -4.48
C ILE A 16 -11.72 -4.58 -3.60
N ILE A 17 -11.19 -5.79 -3.83
CA ILE A 17 -10.05 -6.30 -3.07
C ILE A 17 -8.83 -5.39 -3.26
N ILE A 18 -8.48 -5.05 -4.49
CA ILE A 18 -7.33 -4.19 -4.78
C ILE A 18 -7.52 -2.79 -4.22
N SER A 19 -8.72 -2.21 -4.35
CA SER A 19 -9.04 -0.91 -3.76
C SER A 19 -8.87 -0.93 -2.24
N ALA A 20 -9.39 -1.95 -1.56
CA ALA A 20 -9.25 -2.13 -0.12
C ALA A 20 -7.78 -2.30 0.30
N LEU A 21 -6.96 -3.01 -0.48
CA LEU A 21 -5.53 -3.18 -0.23
C LEU A 21 -4.75 -1.86 -0.34
N TRP A 22 -5.06 -1.02 -1.33
CA TRP A 22 -4.48 0.32 -1.45
C TRP A 22 -4.87 1.20 -0.27
N ALA A 23 -6.15 1.17 0.14
CA ALA A 23 -6.62 1.89 1.33
C ALA A 23 -5.94 1.38 2.61
N ALA A 24 -5.81 0.06 2.79
CA ALA A 24 -5.11 -0.53 3.93
C ALA A 24 -3.64 -0.14 3.98
N ARG A 25 -2.94 -0.15 2.82
CA ARG A 25 -1.54 0.30 2.73
C ARG A 25 -1.40 1.77 3.14
N MET A 26 -2.27 2.65 2.65
CA MET A 26 -2.28 4.08 3.00
C MET A 26 -2.56 4.29 4.49
N LEU A 27 -3.58 3.63 5.04
CA LEU A 27 -3.91 3.69 6.47
C LEU A 27 -2.76 3.18 7.34
N SER A 28 -2.09 2.10 6.92
CA SER A 28 -0.92 1.58 7.63
C SER A 28 0.23 2.59 7.68
N SER A 29 0.48 3.29 6.58
CA SER A 29 1.49 4.36 6.52
C SER A 29 1.15 5.48 7.51
N LEU A 30 -0.09 5.96 7.49
CA LEU A 30 -0.56 7.00 8.42
C LEU A 30 -0.44 6.56 9.88
N HIS A 31 -0.85 5.31 10.20
CA HIS A 31 -0.73 4.79 11.56
C HIS A 31 0.75 4.65 11.99
N GLY A 32 1.61 4.18 11.09
CA GLY A 32 3.04 4.10 11.34
C GLY A 32 3.64 5.46 11.70
N ASP A 33 3.31 6.50 10.96
CA ASP A 33 3.76 7.86 11.22
C ASP A 33 3.20 8.41 12.55
N VAL A 34 1.91 8.17 12.84
CA VAL A 34 1.30 8.59 14.11
C VAL A 34 1.98 7.90 15.30
N VAL A 35 2.18 6.59 15.24
CA VAL A 35 2.85 5.85 16.33
C VAL A 35 4.29 6.32 16.52
N ARG A 36 4.98 6.70 15.46
CA ARG A 36 6.34 7.25 15.51
C ARG A 36 6.43 8.53 16.34
N PHE A 37 5.42 9.39 16.32
CA PHE A 37 5.40 10.60 17.15
C PHE A 37 5.41 10.31 18.65
N PHE A 38 4.93 9.14 19.08
CA PHE A 38 4.94 8.71 20.47
C PHE A 38 6.27 8.06 20.89
N GLN A 39 7.22 7.87 19.99
CA GLN A 39 8.54 7.36 20.36
C GLN A 39 9.30 8.39 21.22
N PRO A 40 9.96 7.95 22.30
CA PRO A 40 10.72 8.84 23.17
C PRO A 40 11.78 9.64 22.39
N GLY A 41 11.73 10.97 22.51
CA GLY A 41 12.69 11.87 21.86
C GLY A 41 12.30 12.34 20.45
N MET A 42 11.45 11.62 19.71
CA MET A 42 11.12 11.93 18.32
C MET A 42 10.57 13.35 18.13
N LEU A 43 9.58 13.75 18.91
CA LEU A 43 9.02 15.10 18.84
C LEU A 43 10.03 16.18 19.14
N LYS A 44 10.93 15.93 20.12
CA LYS A 44 12.00 16.87 20.48
C LYS A 44 12.97 17.07 19.31
N GLU A 45 13.39 15.97 18.65
CA GLU A 45 14.25 16.01 17.47
C GLU A 45 13.61 16.72 16.30
N MET A 46 12.31 16.48 16.06
CA MET A 46 11.56 17.14 15.00
C MET A 46 11.45 18.66 15.22
N ILE A 47 11.13 19.08 16.44
CA ILE A 47 11.05 20.51 16.81
C ILE A 47 12.42 21.18 16.71
N ALA A 48 13.48 20.49 17.12
CA ALA A 48 14.84 20.99 17.07
C ALA A 48 15.46 20.96 15.64
N GLY A 49 14.80 20.32 14.67
CA GLY A 49 15.33 20.12 13.30
C GLY A 49 16.58 19.22 13.26
N THR A 50 16.74 18.33 14.26
CA THR A 50 17.90 17.44 14.40
C THR A 50 17.60 15.99 14.00
N THR A 51 16.50 15.77 13.24
CA THR A 51 16.15 14.46 12.70
C THR A 51 17.22 13.95 11.72
N ALA A 52 17.37 12.63 11.62
CA ALA A 52 18.34 11.99 10.72
C ALA A 52 18.22 12.43 9.26
N VAL A 53 17.00 12.80 8.82
CA VAL A 53 16.71 13.39 7.52
C VAL A 53 16.24 14.82 7.74
N GLN A 54 16.92 15.79 7.09
CA GLN A 54 16.46 17.17 7.15
C GLN A 54 15.15 17.34 6.41
N VAL A 55 14.15 17.84 7.11
CA VAL A 55 12.81 18.06 6.56
C VAL A 55 12.80 19.41 5.85
N THR A 56 12.81 19.40 4.50
CA THR A 56 12.65 20.57 3.67
C THR A 56 11.25 20.61 3.05
N ASN A 57 10.83 21.79 2.56
CA ASN A 57 9.54 21.93 1.86
C ASN A 57 9.46 21.05 0.61
N GLU A 58 10.57 20.90 -0.11
CA GLU A 58 10.66 20.05 -1.29
C GLU A 58 10.48 18.58 -0.93
N LEU A 59 11.12 18.12 0.16
CA LEU A 59 10.96 16.77 0.65
C LEU A 59 9.51 16.50 1.06
N LEU A 60 8.87 17.42 1.79
CA LEU A 60 7.47 17.32 2.18
C LEU A 60 6.55 17.26 0.96
N LEU A 61 6.81 18.04 -0.08
CA LEU A 61 6.03 17.98 -1.32
C LEU A 61 6.18 16.62 -2.01
N ILE A 62 7.40 16.11 -2.15
CA ILE A 62 7.66 14.78 -2.76
C ILE A 62 6.94 13.70 -1.97
N MET A 63 7.04 13.71 -0.65
CA MET A 63 6.35 12.74 0.21
C MET A 63 4.83 12.85 0.08
N SER A 64 4.30 14.06 0.00
CA SER A 64 2.85 14.28 -0.20
C SER A 64 2.37 13.70 -1.54
N ILE A 65 3.12 13.90 -2.61
CA ILE A 65 2.80 13.33 -3.93
C ILE A 65 2.85 11.80 -3.86
N LEU A 66 3.89 11.22 -3.26
CA LEU A 66 4.01 9.77 -3.11
C LEU A 66 2.84 9.19 -2.30
N MET A 67 2.43 9.85 -1.22
CA MET A 67 1.31 9.40 -0.38
C MET A 67 -0.05 9.58 -1.06
N ALA A 68 -0.20 10.53 -1.98
CA ALA A 68 -1.42 10.70 -2.76
C ALA A 68 -1.67 9.53 -3.74
N ILE A 69 -0.61 8.87 -4.24
CA ILE A 69 -0.74 7.78 -5.22
C ILE A 69 -1.60 6.61 -4.70
N PRO A 70 -1.36 6.02 -3.52
CA PRO A 70 -2.22 4.97 -2.98
C PRO A 70 -3.68 5.39 -2.79
N ILE A 71 -3.93 6.65 -2.41
CA ILE A 71 -5.28 7.20 -2.27
C ILE A 71 -5.99 7.22 -3.63
N LEU A 72 -5.31 7.75 -4.66
CA LEU A 72 -5.83 7.77 -6.03
C LEU A 72 -6.03 6.35 -6.56
N MET A 73 -5.10 5.44 -6.29
CA MET A 73 -5.19 4.05 -6.72
C MET A 73 -6.35 3.30 -6.09
N SER A 74 -6.72 3.61 -4.84
CA SER A 74 -7.92 3.03 -4.21
C SER A 74 -9.20 3.39 -4.97
N PHE A 75 -9.32 4.64 -5.42
CA PHE A 75 -10.45 5.10 -6.24
C PHE A 75 -10.38 4.57 -7.69
N LEU A 76 -9.22 4.69 -8.34
CA LEU A 76 -9.03 4.29 -9.74
C LEU A 76 -9.24 2.79 -9.94
N SER A 77 -8.91 1.96 -8.94
CA SER A 77 -9.15 0.51 -9.00
C SER A 77 -10.63 0.15 -9.13
N LEU A 78 -11.54 1.02 -8.69
CA LEU A 78 -12.98 0.82 -8.83
C LEU A 78 -13.55 1.36 -10.15
N THR A 79 -12.94 2.39 -10.72
CA THR A 79 -13.52 3.17 -11.82
C THR A 79 -12.94 2.85 -13.20
N LEU A 80 -11.71 2.35 -13.26
CA LEU A 80 -11.04 2.07 -14.52
C LEU A 80 -11.53 0.79 -15.19
N LYS A 81 -11.41 0.74 -16.54
CA LYS A 81 -11.67 -0.46 -17.35
C LYS A 81 -10.63 -1.55 -17.05
N ASP A 82 -11.01 -2.82 -17.09
CA ASP A 82 -10.22 -3.99 -16.67
C ASP A 82 -8.76 -3.98 -17.18
N LYS A 83 -8.54 -3.77 -18.47
CA LYS A 83 -7.18 -3.78 -19.06
C LYS A 83 -6.29 -2.65 -18.51
N ALA A 84 -6.84 -1.43 -18.44
CA ALA A 84 -6.13 -0.27 -17.90
C ALA A 84 -5.87 -0.43 -16.40
N ASN A 85 -6.89 -0.85 -15.67
CA ASN A 85 -6.86 -1.09 -14.24
C ASN A 85 -5.78 -2.11 -13.86
N ARG A 86 -5.78 -3.28 -14.53
CA ARG A 86 -4.76 -4.30 -14.31
C ARG A 86 -3.34 -3.78 -14.56
N ARG A 87 -3.10 -3.10 -15.70
CA ARG A 87 -1.78 -2.57 -16.04
C ARG A 87 -1.30 -1.54 -15.04
N LEU A 88 -2.18 -0.61 -14.67
CA LEU A 88 -1.87 0.46 -13.73
C LEU A 88 -1.52 -0.12 -12.34
N ASN A 89 -2.34 -1.05 -11.82
CA ASN A 89 -2.09 -1.69 -10.53
C ASN A 89 -0.80 -2.52 -10.54
N LEU A 90 -0.46 -3.19 -11.64
CA LEU A 90 0.82 -3.88 -11.77
C LEU A 90 2.00 -2.90 -11.77
N SER A 91 1.96 -1.85 -12.60
CA SER A 91 3.08 -0.91 -12.72
C SER A 91 3.32 -0.13 -11.44
N ILE A 92 2.26 0.47 -10.88
CA ILE A 92 2.34 1.23 -9.63
C ILE A 92 2.64 0.30 -8.44
N GLY A 93 2.03 -0.89 -8.41
CA GLY A 93 2.30 -1.88 -7.37
C GLY A 93 3.75 -2.34 -7.35
N ILE A 94 4.36 -2.66 -8.50
CA ILE A 94 5.78 -3.04 -8.59
C ILE A 94 6.68 -1.89 -8.13
N PHE A 95 6.38 -0.65 -8.53
CA PHE A 95 7.11 0.51 -8.06
C PHE A 95 7.06 0.62 -6.53
N PHE A 96 5.88 0.49 -5.92
CA PHE A 96 5.74 0.57 -4.46
C PHE A 96 6.36 -0.64 -3.74
N VAL A 97 6.35 -1.84 -4.32
CA VAL A 97 7.09 -2.99 -3.76
C VAL A 97 8.57 -2.66 -3.66
N ALA A 98 9.18 -2.13 -4.72
CA ALA A 98 10.59 -1.75 -4.72
C ALA A 98 10.88 -0.61 -3.70
N PHE A 99 10.01 0.40 -3.66
CA PHE A 99 10.10 1.52 -2.73
C PHE A 99 9.98 1.07 -1.26
N ASP A 100 8.98 0.25 -0.94
CA ASP A 100 8.74 -0.24 0.43
C ASP A 100 9.83 -1.24 0.87
N LEU A 101 10.39 -2.04 -0.05
CA LEU A 101 11.56 -2.89 0.23
C LEU A 101 12.83 -2.07 0.49
N MET A 102 13.03 -0.96 -0.24
CA MET A 102 14.13 -0.04 0.02
C MET A 102 13.99 0.60 1.41
N PHE A 103 12.77 1.00 1.77
CA PHE A 103 12.47 1.54 3.11
C PHE A 103 12.72 0.49 4.20
N LEU A 104 12.23 -0.75 4.02
CA LEU A 104 12.50 -1.87 4.94
C LEU A 104 14.00 -2.15 5.08
N GLY A 105 14.75 -2.15 3.98
CA GLY A 105 16.21 -2.28 4.01
C GLY A 105 16.87 -1.15 4.78
N GLY A 106 16.39 0.08 4.62
CA GLY A 106 16.85 1.24 5.39
C GLY A 106 16.65 1.06 6.90
N THR A 107 15.48 0.59 7.33
CA THR A 107 15.21 0.35 8.76
C THR A 107 16.06 -0.77 9.35
N LEU A 108 16.41 -1.77 8.55
CA LEU A 108 17.19 -2.92 9.04
C LEU A 108 18.71 -2.68 9.06
N PHE A 109 19.23 -1.91 8.10
CA PHE A 109 20.68 -1.85 7.88
C PHE A 109 21.31 -0.46 8.05
N LEU A 110 20.53 0.62 7.87
CA LEU A 110 21.07 1.99 7.81
C LEU A 110 20.65 2.85 9.00
N TRP A 111 19.47 2.62 9.56
CA TRP A 111 18.91 3.41 10.66
C TRP A 111 18.91 2.60 11.95
N SER A 112 18.86 3.30 13.10
CA SER A 112 18.72 2.64 14.38
C SER A 112 17.52 1.71 14.36
N PHE A 113 17.76 0.42 14.59
CA PHE A 113 16.73 -0.61 14.59
C PHE A 113 15.60 -0.23 15.54
N SER A 114 14.44 0.07 14.99
CA SER A 114 13.18 0.24 15.71
C SER A 114 12.23 -0.89 15.32
N ALA A 115 11.84 -1.70 16.31
CA ALA A 115 10.87 -2.78 16.09
C ALA A 115 9.55 -2.24 15.51
N VAL A 116 9.14 -1.03 15.91
CA VAL A 116 7.93 -0.37 15.43
C VAL A 116 8.05 -0.02 13.94
N GLU A 117 9.13 0.61 13.54
CA GLU A 117 9.37 0.99 12.14
C GLU A 117 9.49 -0.23 11.24
N THR A 118 10.22 -1.25 11.69
CA THR A 118 10.35 -2.52 10.96
C THR A 118 8.99 -3.22 10.80
N PHE A 119 8.17 -3.26 11.84
CA PHE A 119 6.82 -3.83 11.76
C PHE A 119 5.98 -3.13 10.68
N TRP A 120 5.94 -1.80 10.68
CA TRP A 120 5.16 -1.07 9.69
C TRP A 120 5.74 -1.18 8.28
N ALA A 121 7.06 -1.19 8.12
CA ALA A 121 7.70 -1.44 6.84
C ALA A 121 7.32 -2.80 6.25
N ILE A 122 7.26 -3.85 7.06
CA ILE A 122 6.77 -5.17 6.65
C ILE A 122 5.30 -5.09 6.19
N MET A 123 4.44 -4.41 6.94
CA MET A 123 3.03 -4.25 6.58
C MET A 123 2.86 -3.54 5.23
N TYR A 124 3.67 -2.51 4.93
CA TYR A 124 3.63 -1.84 3.63
C TYR A 124 3.97 -2.79 2.49
N VAL A 125 5.04 -3.55 2.62
CA VAL A 125 5.45 -4.56 1.62
C VAL A 125 4.35 -5.61 1.44
N VAL A 126 3.75 -6.12 2.51
CA VAL A 126 2.70 -7.15 2.45
C VAL A 126 1.49 -6.64 1.65
N PHE A 127 0.96 -5.45 1.98
CA PHE A 127 -0.22 -4.94 1.30
C PHE A 127 0.03 -4.68 -0.18
N VAL A 128 1.16 -4.08 -0.54
CA VAL A 128 1.44 -3.80 -1.95
C VAL A 128 1.81 -5.07 -2.74
N ALA A 129 2.45 -6.06 -2.11
CA ALA A 129 2.69 -7.36 -2.74
C ALA A 129 1.37 -8.08 -3.04
N LEU A 130 0.37 -7.98 -2.14
CA LEU A 130 -0.97 -8.50 -2.40
C LEU A 130 -1.68 -7.75 -3.54
N VAL A 131 -1.51 -6.43 -3.67
CA VAL A 131 -2.02 -5.69 -4.84
C VAL A 131 -1.44 -6.26 -6.13
N VAL A 132 -0.12 -6.43 -6.20
CA VAL A 132 0.55 -7.01 -7.38
C VAL A 132 0.06 -8.43 -7.66
N TRP A 133 -0.08 -9.24 -6.61
CA TRP A 133 -0.58 -10.62 -6.73
C TRP A 133 -1.99 -10.68 -7.32
N PHE A 134 -2.95 -9.91 -6.78
CA PHE A 134 -4.32 -9.89 -7.29
C PHE A 134 -4.41 -9.28 -8.68
N ALA A 135 -3.63 -8.23 -8.97
CA ALA A 135 -3.56 -7.66 -10.32
C ALA A 135 -2.92 -8.62 -11.33
N TRP A 136 -1.93 -9.41 -10.92
CA TRP A 136 -1.34 -10.46 -11.77
C TRP A 136 -2.35 -11.56 -12.08
N LYS A 137 -3.06 -12.06 -11.06
CA LYS A 137 -4.10 -13.10 -11.18
C LYS A 137 -5.46 -12.56 -11.66
N TRP A 138 -5.50 -11.35 -12.19
CA TRP A 138 -6.75 -10.74 -12.66
C TRP A 138 -7.49 -11.69 -13.61
N PRO A 139 -8.77 -12.06 -13.34
CA PRO A 139 -9.51 -12.97 -14.16
C PRO A 139 -9.66 -12.40 -15.58
N LYS A 140 -9.22 -13.16 -16.58
CA LYS A 140 -9.53 -12.86 -17.98
C LYS A 140 -11.00 -13.12 -18.16
N LYS A 141 -11.79 -12.11 -18.58
CA LYS A 141 -13.14 -12.37 -19.07
C LYS A 141 -12.99 -13.30 -20.29
N GLU A 142 -13.50 -14.51 -20.18
CA GLU A 142 -13.76 -15.32 -21.36
C GLU A 142 -14.75 -14.52 -22.22
N VAL A 143 -14.33 -14.17 -23.43
CA VAL A 143 -15.25 -13.67 -24.44
C VAL A 143 -16.14 -14.86 -24.75
N SER A 144 -17.34 -14.87 -24.19
CA SER A 144 -18.39 -15.79 -24.64
C SER A 144 -18.74 -15.33 -26.05
N ASP A 145 -18.16 -16.01 -27.03
CA ASP A 145 -18.59 -15.93 -28.41
C ASP A 145 -20.03 -16.52 -28.47
N ALA A 146 -21.01 -15.63 -28.44
CA ALA A 146 -22.40 -15.94 -28.77
C ALA A 146 -22.76 -15.28 -30.08
#